data_3f13ca9faed737e3cdeaa88df1ae6f57
#
_entry.id   3f13ca9faed737e3cdeaa88df1ae6f57
#
_cell.length_a   1.000
_cell.length_b   1.000
_cell.length_c   1.000
_cell.angle_alpha   90.00
_cell.angle_beta   90.00
_cell.angle_gamma   90.00
#
_symmetry.space_group_name_H-M   'P 1'
#
loop_
_entity.id
_entity.type
_entity.pdbx_description
1 polymer ?
#
loop_
_entity_poly.entity_id
_entity_poly.type
_entity_poly.pdbx_seq_one_letter_code
_entity_poly.pdbx_strand_id
1 'polypeptide(L)'
;MDDSILIAVLMGGPGSERQVSLTSGRAVLEALQQEGLNAVGVDVVNTAPVLPKRTGLAYNVIHGTFGEDGGLQAYLEKAGIPYTGAGRASSELAFNKVASKRRFEEAGVPTPASEVVDLSRGLLLPTLGLPYVVKPPREGSSVGVHIVRTEAEAVAAMEDAGRYGDEVLVEQFVEGRELTVGIVGEEVFPIVHIVPREGFYDMTNKYPWMSEEGGTDYFCPADLDAKTTKNVCSAALAAHQALGIEVYSRVDVLLDSLSNPYILEANTIPGMTASSLLPKAAAAAEPSYGFGALCRRIGELSLALRRPDAPS
;
A
#
# COMPACT_ATOMS: atom_id res chain seq x y z
N MET A 1 8.49 2.34 23.27
CA MET A 1 8.24 0.87 23.31
C MET A 1 9.18 0.28 24.35
N ASP A 2 8.69 -0.68 25.16
CA ASP A 2 9.52 -1.35 26.20
C ASP A 2 10.48 -2.36 25.54
N ASP A 3 11.77 -2.28 25.88
CA ASP A 3 12.84 -3.12 25.30
C ASP A 3 12.70 -4.62 25.67
N SER A 4 11.86 -4.94 26.68
CA SER A 4 11.54 -6.33 27.06
C SER A 4 10.58 -7.05 26.12
N ILE A 5 9.88 -6.29 25.25
CA ILE A 5 8.93 -6.85 24.30
C ILE A 5 9.68 -7.54 23.15
N LEU A 6 9.43 -8.84 22.97
CA LEU A 6 9.97 -9.55 21.81
C LEU A 6 9.17 -9.19 20.56
N ILE A 7 9.84 -8.58 19.59
CA ILE A 7 9.28 -8.19 18.29
C ILE A 7 9.67 -9.24 17.25
N ALA A 8 8.68 -9.92 16.67
CA ALA A 8 8.88 -10.81 15.54
C ALA A 8 8.65 -10.05 14.23
N VAL A 9 9.69 -9.76 13.48
CA VAL A 9 9.58 -9.11 12.15
C VAL A 9 9.25 -10.18 11.13
N LEU A 10 7.98 -10.18 10.68
CA LEU A 10 7.45 -11.15 9.71
C LEU A 10 7.75 -10.67 8.30
N MET A 11 8.52 -11.44 7.56
CA MET A 11 8.97 -11.12 6.21
C MET A 11 8.81 -12.32 5.26
N GLY A 12 8.95 -12.12 3.98
CA GLY A 12 8.76 -13.15 2.97
C GLY A 12 7.30 -13.26 2.53
N GLY A 13 6.60 -14.28 2.98
CA GLY A 13 5.23 -14.55 2.59
C GLY A 13 5.11 -15.52 1.40
N PRO A 14 3.90 -16.09 1.16
CA PRO A 14 3.65 -17.03 0.07
C PRO A 14 3.40 -16.33 -1.29
N GLY A 15 3.21 -15.01 -1.31
CA GLY A 15 2.84 -14.25 -2.50
C GLY A 15 4.00 -13.95 -3.46
N SER A 16 3.69 -13.35 -4.59
CA SER A 16 4.64 -12.97 -5.65
C SER A 16 5.65 -11.91 -5.19
N GLU A 17 5.30 -11.09 -4.19
CA GLU A 17 6.14 -10.01 -3.66
C GLU A 17 7.11 -10.46 -2.55
N ARG A 18 7.30 -11.79 -2.40
CA ARG A 18 8.15 -12.39 -1.37
C ARG A 18 9.54 -11.75 -1.26
N GLN A 19 10.22 -11.49 -2.39
CA GLN A 19 11.57 -10.93 -2.37
C GLN A 19 11.60 -9.49 -1.86
N VAL A 20 10.60 -8.69 -2.21
CA VAL A 20 10.43 -7.33 -1.71
C VAL A 20 10.18 -7.33 -0.20
N SER A 21 9.31 -8.25 0.27
CA SER A 21 9.03 -8.45 1.70
C SER A 21 10.27 -8.85 2.48
N LEU A 22 11.12 -9.73 1.95
CA LEU A 22 12.39 -10.11 2.59
C LEU A 22 13.35 -8.93 2.69
N THR A 23 13.42 -8.09 1.67
CA THR A 23 14.29 -6.90 1.67
C THR A 23 13.79 -5.85 2.67
N SER A 24 12.51 -5.53 2.64
CA SER A 24 11.88 -4.63 3.61
C SER A 24 12.02 -5.14 5.05
N GLY A 25 11.78 -6.44 5.25
CA GLY A 25 11.85 -7.07 6.57
C GLY A 25 13.24 -7.04 7.19
N ARG A 26 14.28 -7.28 6.40
CA ARG A 26 15.68 -7.15 6.86
C ARG A 26 16.01 -5.72 7.26
N ALA A 27 15.59 -4.73 6.46
CA ALA A 27 15.81 -3.32 6.77
C ALA A 27 15.09 -2.91 8.07
N VAL A 28 13.83 -3.32 8.25
CA VAL A 28 13.07 -3.06 9.49
C VAL A 28 13.70 -3.75 10.70
N LEU A 29 14.10 -5.01 10.56
CA LEU A 29 14.76 -5.77 11.63
C LEU A 29 16.03 -5.05 12.10
N GLU A 30 16.90 -4.69 11.16
CA GLU A 30 18.14 -3.98 11.46
C GLU A 30 17.85 -2.62 12.13
N ALA A 31 16.90 -1.86 11.61
CA ALA A 31 16.52 -0.57 12.17
C ALA A 31 15.99 -0.68 13.61
N LEU A 32 15.12 -1.66 13.90
CA LEU A 32 14.60 -1.90 15.26
C LEU A 32 15.72 -2.32 16.22
N GLN A 33 16.67 -3.15 15.77
CA GLN A 33 17.82 -3.55 16.58
C GLN A 33 18.77 -2.38 16.86
N GLN A 34 18.98 -1.49 15.88
CA GLN A 34 19.75 -0.25 16.06
C GLN A 34 19.10 0.73 17.05
N GLU A 35 17.76 0.72 17.13
CA GLU A 35 16.99 1.45 18.15
C GLU A 35 17.02 0.78 19.54
N GLY A 36 17.80 -0.30 19.72
CA GLY A 36 17.92 -1.02 20.97
C GLY A 36 16.75 -1.95 21.31
N LEU A 37 15.85 -2.22 20.35
CA LEU A 37 14.67 -3.05 20.57
C LEU A 37 14.98 -4.54 20.39
N ASN A 38 14.30 -5.38 21.16
CA ASN A 38 14.45 -6.84 21.10
C ASN A 38 13.70 -7.43 19.91
N ALA A 39 14.31 -7.36 18.72
CA ALA A 39 13.70 -7.79 17.45
C ALA A 39 14.39 -9.00 16.84
N VAL A 40 13.60 -9.93 16.30
CA VAL A 40 14.07 -11.12 15.59
C VAL A 40 13.34 -11.27 14.26
N GLY A 41 14.03 -11.72 13.21
CA GLY A 41 13.43 -11.98 11.91
C GLY A 41 12.74 -13.34 11.84
N VAL A 42 11.56 -13.37 11.20
CA VAL A 42 10.81 -14.60 10.90
C VAL A 42 10.51 -14.65 9.43
N ASP A 43 11.13 -15.60 8.73
CA ASP A 43 10.81 -15.88 7.32
C ASP A 43 9.52 -16.72 7.25
N VAL A 44 8.46 -16.08 6.75
CA VAL A 44 7.15 -16.70 6.56
C VAL A 44 7.11 -17.35 5.18
N VAL A 45 6.98 -18.66 5.13
CA VAL A 45 6.97 -19.42 3.86
C VAL A 45 5.58 -19.93 3.46
N ASN A 46 4.61 -19.86 4.39
CA ASN A 46 3.23 -20.32 4.18
C ASN A 46 2.25 -19.53 5.07
N THR A 47 0.98 -19.87 5.01
CA THR A 47 -0.11 -19.20 5.74
C THR A 47 -0.25 -19.62 7.22
N ALA A 48 0.68 -20.38 7.75
CA ALA A 48 0.71 -20.81 9.16
C ALA A 48 2.11 -20.56 9.76
N PRO A 49 2.52 -19.30 9.94
CA PRO A 49 3.86 -18.97 10.41
C PRO A 49 4.08 -19.45 11.85
N VAL A 50 5.28 -20.03 12.11
CA VAL A 50 5.69 -20.39 13.45
C VAL A 50 6.41 -19.22 14.10
N LEU A 51 5.79 -18.62 15.10
CA LEU A 51 6.35 -17.47 15.80
C LEU A 51 7.18 -17.89 17.02
N PRO A 52 8.20 -17.12 17.39
CA PRO A 52 8.94 -17.32 18.64
C PRO A 52 8.00 -17.30 19.85
N LYS A 53 8.27 -18.14 20.84
CA LYS A 53 7.51 -18.11 22.09
C LYS A 53 7.63 -16.73 22.76
N ARG A 54 6.54 -16.24 23.32
CA ARG A 54 6.43 -14.91 23.97
C ARG A 54 6.60 -13.73 23.01
N THR A 55 6.33 -13.90 21.71
CA THR A 55 6.20 -12.75 20.80
C THR A 55 5.17 -11.78 21.37
N GLY A 56 5.60 -10.57 21.68
CA GLY A 56 4.76 -9.49 22.20
C GLY A 56 4.26 -8.55 21.12
N LEU A 57 4.90 -8.56 19.95
CA LEU A 57 4.48 -7.82 18.76
C LEU A 57 4.93 -8.54 17.48
N ALA A 58 4.02 -8.81 16.58
CA ALA A 58 4.34 -9.24 15.22
C ALA A 58 4.46 -7.99 14.32
N TYR A 59 5.66 -7.67 13.88
CA TYR A 59 5.89 -6.57 12.96
C TYR A 59 5.70 -7.09 11.52
N ASN A 60 4.54 -6.81 10.93
CA ASN A 60 4.21 -7.30 9.58
C ASN A 60 4.88 -6.45 8.50
N VAL A 61 5.69 -7.10 7.66
CA VAL A 61 6.32 -6.50 6.46
C VAL A 61 6.12 -7.40 5.24
N ILE A 62 5.06 -8.21 5.26
CA ILE A 62 4.70 -9.07 4.14
C ILE A 62 3.81 -8.29 3.19
N HIS A 63 4.33 -8.02 1.99
CA HIS A 63 3.59 -7.34 0.94
C HIS A 63 2.68 -8.30 0.18
N GLY A 64 1.57 -7.76 -0.34
CA GLY A 64 0.61 -8.50 -1.17
C GLY A 64 -0.17 -9.56 -0.42
N THR A 65 -0.43 -10.67 -1.10
CA THR A 65 -1.24 -11.79 -0.60
C THR A 65 -0.73 -12.31 0.74
N PHE A 66 -1.65 -12.59 1.64
CA PHE A 66 -1.49 -13.01 3.02
C PHE A 66 -1.10 -11.88 3.98
N GLY A 67 -0.20 -10.96 3.59
CA GLY A 67 0.23 -9.86 4.47
C GLY A 67 -0.72 -8.66 4.47
N GLU A 68 -1.32 -8.33 3.32
CA GLU A 68 -2.17 -7.16 3.13
C GLU A 68 -3.67 -7.50 2.96
N ASP A 69 -4.01 -8.77 2.73
CA ASP A 69 -5.37 -9.22 2.42
C ASP A 69 -6.21 -9.63 3.64
N GLY A 70 -5.72 -9.40 4.85
CA GLY A 70 -6.38 -9.79 6.10
C GLY A 70 -6.04 -11.20 6.59
N GLY A 71 -5.37 -12.02 5.79
CA GLY A 71 -5.06 -13.41 6.13
C GLY A 71 -4.11 -13.56 7.32
N LEU A 72 -3.01 -12.81 7.32
CA LEU A 72 -2.06 -12.80 8.43
C LEU A 72 -2.67 -12.17 9.68
N GLN A 73 -3.44 -11.09 9.52
CA GLN A 73 -4.14 -10.43 10.60
C GLN A 73 -5.08 -11.41 11.32
N ALA A 74 -5.90 -12.15 10.56
CA ALA A 74 -6.79 -13.18 11.10
C ALA A 74 -6.03 -14.27 11.86
N TYR A 75 -4.87 -14.70 11.35
CA TYR A 75 -3.99 -15.67 12.02
C TYR A 75 -3.47 -15.15 13.36
N LEU A 76 -2.99 -13.90 13.39
CA LEU A 76 -2.43 -13.27 14.58
C LEU A 76 -3.51 -12.96 15.63
N GLU A 77 -4.69 -12.51 15.22
CA GLU A 77 -5.85 -12.31 16.10
C GLU A 77 -6.26 -13.62 16.78
N LYS A 78 -6.36 -14.72 16.03
CA LYS A 78 -6.66 -16.05 16.59
C LYS A 78 -5.59 -16.51 17.58
N ALA A 79 -4.33 -16.12 17.36
CA ALA A 79 -3.22 -16.44 18.26
C ALA A 79 -3.12 -15.48 19.47
N GLY A 80 -3.90 -14.42 19.52
CA GLY A 80 -3.85 -13.38 20.55
C GLY A 80 -2.54 -12.57 20.53
N ILE A 81 -1.92 -12.42 19.35
CA ILE A 81 -0.64 -11.73 19.19
C ILE A 81 -0.89 -10.35 18.57
N PRO A 82 -0.52 -9.25 19.27
CA PRO A 82 -0.55 -7.91 18.69
C PRO A 82 0.32 -7.82 17.43
N TYR A 83 -0.13 -7.02 16.46
CA TYR A 83 0.57 -6.85 15.19
C TYR A 83 0.56 -5.41 14.70
N THR A 84 1.49 -5.05 13.81
CA THR A 84 1.58 -3.71 13.24
C THR A 84 0.62 -3.48 12.08
N GLY A 85 0.21 -2.21 11.91
CA GLY A 85 -0.53 -1.74 10.75
C GLY A 85 -2.03 -1.91 10.86
N ALA A 86 -2.68 -2.00 9.72
CA ALA A 86 -4.13 -2.09 9.58
C ALA A 86 -4.69 -3.40 10.17
N GLY A 87 -5.91 -3.34 10.69
CA GLY A 87 -6.64 -4.50 11.17
C GLY A 87 -7.09 -5.41 10.03
N ARG A 88 -7.69 -6.54 10.39
CA ARG A 88 -8.17 -7.51 9.40
C ARG A 88 -9.15 -6.88 8.41
N ALA A 89 -10.21 -6.25 8.92
CA ALA A 89 -11.29 -5.72 8.07
C ALA A 89 -10.80 -4.59 7.15
N SER A 90 -9.97 -3.66 7.65
CA SER A 90 -9.40 -2.58 6.87
C SER A 90 -8.37 -3.08 5.85
N SER A 91 -7.60 -4.13 6.17
CA SER A 91 -6.70 -4.79 5.22
C SER A 91 -7.46 -5.47 4.08
N GLU A 92 -8.46 -6.31 4.41
CA GLU A 92 -9.34 -6.97 3.41
C GLU A 92 -10.01 -5.94 2.47
N LEU A 93 -10.48 -4.82 3.04
CA LEU A 93 -11.14 -3.75 2.30
C LEU A 93 -10.15 -3.01 1.39
N ALA A 94 -9.00 -2.59 1.92
CA ALA A 94 -7.99 -1.84 1.18
C ALA A 94 -7.36 -2.66 0.04
N PHE A 95 -7.15 -3.95 0.24
CA PHE A 95 -6.58 -4.85 -0.76
C PHE A 95 -7.51 -5.09 -1.96
N ASN A 96 -8.82 -4.99 -1.76
CA ASN A 96 -9.82 -5.14 -2.81
C ASN A 96 -10.17 -3.77 -3.43
N LYS A 97 -9.58 -3.45 -4.58
CA LYS A 97 -9.76 -2.16 -5.28
C LYS A 97 -11.22 -1.84 -5.59
N VAL A 98 -12.04 -2.83 -5.92
CA VAL A 98 -13.49 -2.63 -6.16
C VAL A 98 -14.19 -2.20 -4.87
N ALA A 99 -13.90 -2.87 -3.76
CA ALA A 99 -14.49 -2.55 -2.46
C ALA A 99 -14.00 -1.18 -1.96
N SER A 100 -12.69 -0.88 -2.12
CA SER A 100 -12.10 0.42 -1.77
C SER A 100 -12.78 1.55 -2.54
N LYS A 101 -12.98 1.42 -3.84
CA LYS A 101 -13.63 2.46 -4.67
C LYS A 101 -15.06 2.73 -4.23
N ARG A 102 -15.85 1.69 -3.96
CA ARG A 102 -17.20 1.86 -3.41
C ARG A 102 -17.19 2.67 -2.11
N ARG A 103 -16.23 2.37 -1.22
CA ARG A 103 -16.08 3.13 0.03
C ARG A 103 -15.63 4.57 -0.21
N PHE A 104 -14.75 4.81 -1.19
CA PHE A 104 -14.37 6.17 -1.58
C PHE A 104 -15.57 6.96 -2.09
N GLU A 105 -16.35 6.38 -2.99
CA GLU A 105 -17.57 7.01 -3.53
C GLU A 105 -18.59 7.32 -2.42
N GLU A 106 -18.88 6.36 -1.53
CA GLU A 106 -19.77 6.54 -0.38
C GLU A 106 -19.30 7.65 0.57
N ALA A 107 -17.99 7.81 0.74
CA ALA A 107 -17.38 8.81 1.60
C ALA A 107 -17.14 10.17 0.90
N GLY A 108 -17.44 10.28 -0.40
CA GLY A 108 -17.17 11.48 -1.19
C GLY A 108 -15.68 11.72 -1.44
N VAL A 109 -14.85 10.68 -1.36
CA VAL A 109 -13.42 10.74 -1.70
C VAL A 109 -13.27 10.73 -3.22
N PRO A 110 -12.55 11.69 -3.82
CA PRO A 110 -12.38 11.74 -5.27
C PRO A 110 -11.55 10.55 -5.75
N THR A 111 -12.08 9.79 -6.71
CA THR A 111 -11.43 8.64 -7.34
C THR A 111 -11.87 8.58 -8.80
N PRO A 112 -11.07 8.03 -9.74
CA PRO A 112 -11.49 7.91 -11.13
C PRO A 112 -12.82 7.15 -11.25
N ALA A 113 -13.71 7.59 -12.14
CA ALA A 113 -14.93 6.84 -12.46
C ALA A 113 -14.58 5.41 -12.87
N SER A 114 -15.39 4.45 -12.44
CA SER A 114 -15.04 3.04 -12.68
C SER A 114 -16.27 2.17 -12.90
N GLU A 115 -16.04 1.02 -13.51
CA GLU A 115 -16.99 -0.08 -13.61
C GLU A 115 -16.30 -1.41 -13.33
N VAL A 116 -17.08 -2.40 -12.95
CA VAL A 116 -16.61 -3.78 -12.75
C VAL A 116 -17.18 -4.63 -13.87
N VAL A 117 -16.31 -5.33 -14.59
CA VAL A 117 -16.69 -6.25 -15.64
C VAL A 117 -16.56 -7.68 -15.12
N ASP A 118 -17.66 -8.45 -15.16
CA ASP A 118 -17.71 -9.86 -14.78
C ASP A 118 -17.44 -10.73 -16.02
N LEU A 119 -16.32 -11.41 -16.05
CA LEU A 119 -15.88 -12.29 -17.12
C LEU A 119 -16.35 -13.75 -16.96
N SER A 120 -17.03 -14.11 -15.86
CA SER A 120 -17.52 -15.49 -15.61
C SER A 120 -18.50 -15.98 -16.68
N ARG A 121 -19.14 -15.05 -17.41
CA ARG A 121 -20.11 -15.33 -18.48
C ARG A 121 -19.54 -15.16 -19.88
N GLY A 122 -18.24 -14.94 -19.99
CA GLY A 122 -17.53 -14.69 -21.25
C GLY A 122 -16.92 -13.29 -21.29
N LEU A 123 -16.12 -13.04 -22.31
CA LEU A 123 -15.46 -11.75 -22.51
C LEU A 123 -16.51 -10.68 -22.80
N LEU A 124 -16.56 -9.67 -21.93
CA LEU A 124 -17.33 -8.45 -22.10
C LEU A 124 -16.38 -7.25 -22.17
N LEU A 125 -16.71 -6.27 -23.01
CA LEU A 125 -15.98 -5.02 -23.04
C LEU A 125 -16.64 -3.99 -22.13
N PRO A 126 -15.86 -3.06 -21.55
CA PRO A 126 -16.37 -2.03 -20.67
C PRO A 126 -17.26 -1.04 -21.44
N THR A 127 -18.13 -0.34 -20.71
CA THR A 127 -18.96 0.74 -21.25
C THR A 127 -18.31 2.12 -21.12
N LEU A 128 -17.25 2.22 -20.30
CA LEU A 128 -16.44 3.43 -20.16
C LEU A 128 -15.78 3.78 -21.50
N GLY A 129 -15.80 5.09 -21.83
CA GLY A 129 -15.11 5.62 -23.01
C GLY A 129 -13.59 5.56 -22.89
N LEU A 130 -12.92 5.32 -24.03
CA LEU A 130 -11.44 5.37 -24.13
C LEU A 130 -10.91 6.79 -23.88
N PRO A 131 -9.71 6.93 -23.30
CA PRO A 131 -8.87 5.88 -22.73
C PRO A 131 -9.33 5.45 -21.33
N TYR A 132 -9.06 4.19 -20.96
CA TYR A 132 -9.31 3.68 -19.62
C TYR A 132 -8.20 2.73 -19.16
N VAL A 133 -8.19 2.40 -17.87
CA VAL A 133 -7.24 1.48 -17.23
C VAL A 133 -7.98 0.20 -16.86
N VAL A 134 -7.45 -0.93 -17.29
CA VAL A 134 -7.93 -2.28 -16.93
C VAL A 134 -6.98 -2.84 -15.88
N LYS A 135 -7.52 -3.38 -14.78
CA LYS A 135 -6.70 -3.97 -13.71
C LYS A 135 -7.43 -5.04 -12.91
N PRO A 136 -6.69 -6.06 -12.40
CA PRO A 136 -7.24 -7.01 -11.44
C PRO A 136 -7.60 -6.31 -10.13
N PRO A 137 -8.70 -6.69 -9.46
CA PRO A 137 -9.12 -6.04 -8.20
C PRO A 137 -8.19 -6.28 -7.01
N ARG A 138 -7.45 -7.40 -6.99
CA ARG A 138 -6.70 -7.88 -5.81
C ARG A 138 -5.24 -8.18 -6.08
N GLU A 139 -4.63 -7.48 -7.03
CA GLU A 139 -3.20 -7.59 -7.31
C GLU A 139 -2.46 -6.30 -6.90
N GLY A 140 -1.22 -6.48 -6.45
CA GLY A 140 -0.28 -5.42 -6.13
C GLY A 140 0.68 -5.11 -7.28
N SER A 141 1.57 -4.15 -7.07
CA SER A 141 2.74 -3.87 -7.92
C SER A 141 2.45 -3.69 -9.41
N SER A 142 1.28 -3.18 -9.77
CA SER A 142 0.83 -2.97 -11.16
C SER A 142 0.73 -4.24 -12.02
N VAL A 143 0.63 -5.42 -11.40
CA VAL A 143 0.44 -6.70 -12.10
C VAL A 143 -0.91 -6.69 -12.83
N GLY A 144 -0.91 -7.05 -14.12
CA GLY A 144 -2.13 -7.10 -14.95
C GLY A 144 -2.77 -5.75 -15.22
N VAL A 145 -2.06 -4.62 -15.01
CA VAL A 145 -2.55 -3.27 -15.27
C VAL A 145 -2.25 -2.86 -16.71
N HIS A 146 -3.28 -2.46 -17.44
CA HIS A 146 -3.20 -2.02 -18.84
C HIS A 146 -3.87 -0.67 -19.05
N ILE A 147 -3.17 0.26 -19.70
CA ILE A 147 -3.76 1.49 -20.22
C ILE A 147 -4.25 1.20 -21.63
N VAL A 148 -5.56 1.22 -21.81
CA VAL A 148 -6.24 0.92 -23.08
C VAL A 148 -6.60 2.23 -23.77
N ARG A 149 -6.06 2.45 -24.96
CA ARG A 149 -6.26 3.65 -25.77
C ARG A 149 -7.09 3.40 -27.02
N THR A 150 -7.16 2.13 -27.43
CA THR A 150 -7.89 1.70 -28.63
C THR A 150 -8.74 0.46 -28.34
N GLU A 151 -9.81 0.25 -29.10
CA GLU A 151 -10.65 -0.96 -28.98
C GLU A 151 -9.85 -2.25 -29.25
N ALA A 152 -8.83 -2.18 -30.11
CA ALA A 152 -8.00 -3.33 -30.43
C ALA A 152 -7.17 -3.82 -29.21
N GLU A 153 -6.82 -2.91 -28.31
CA GLU A 153 -6.08 -3.26 -27.08
C GLU A 153 -7.01 -3.84 -26.00
N ALA A 154 -8.30 -3.51 -26.04
CA ALA A 154 -9.25 -3.83 -24.99
C ALA A 154 -9.37 -5.33 -24.70
N VAL A 155 -9.50 -6.14 -25.76
CA VAL A 155 -9.63 -7.61 -25.65
C VAL A 155 -8.45 -8.21 -24.92
N ALA A 156 -7.24 -7.90 -25.38
CA ALA A 156 -6.01 -8.44 -24.78
C ALA A 156 -5.83 -7.99 -23.31
N ALA A 157 -6.17 -6.73 -22.99
CA ALA A 157 -6.12 -6.22 -21.63
C ALA A 157 -7.12 -6.93 -20.71
N MET A 158 -8.35 -7.16 -21.16
CA MET A 158 -9.37 -7.86 -20.39
C MET A 158 -9.01 -9.34 -20.18
N GLU A 159 -8.49 -10.02 -21.21
CA GLU A 159 -8.04 -11.40 -21.10
C GLU A 159 -6.87 -11.56 -20.14
N ASP A 160 -5.91 -10.63 -20.16
CA ASP A 160 -4.75 -10.68 -19.24
C ASP A 160 -5.18 -10.40 -17.80
N ALA A 161 -5.96 -9.35 -17.54
CA ALA A 161 -6.49 -9.06 -16.21
C ALA A 161 -7.39 -10.18 -15.68
N GLY A 162 -8.16 -10.84 -16.57
CA GLY A 162 -9.02 -11.99 -16.25
C GLY A 162 -8.27 -13.25 -15.80
N ARG A 163 -6.95 -13.34 -15.99
CA ARG A 163 -6.15 -14.45 -15.44
C ARG A 163 -6.07 -14.43 -13.92
N TYR A 164 -6.36 -13.29 -13.30
CA TYR A 164 -6.29 -13.07 -11.86
C TYR A 164 -7.65 -13.20 -11.17
N GLY A 165 -8.73 -13.44 -11.92
CA GLY A 165 -10.08 -13.63 -11.40
C GLY A 165 -11.16 -13.23 -12.39
N ASP A 166 -12.40 -13.60 -12.10
CA ASP A 166 -13.53 -13.33 -12.98
C ASP A 166 -13.99 -11.87 -12.99
N GLU A 167 -13.66 -11.10 -11.97
CA GLU A 167 -13.93 -9.67 -11.89
C GLU A 167 -12.72 -8.86 -12.36
N VAL A 168 -12.95 -7.88 -13.21
CA VAL A 168 -11.94 -6.92 -13.68
C VAL A 168 -12.43 -5.51 -13.38
N LEU A 169 -11.59 -4.71 -12.77
CA LEU A 169 -11.85 -3.27 -12.55
C LEU A 169 -11.39 -2.48 -13.77
N VAL A 170 -12.30 -1.65 -14.29
CA VAL A 170 -12.00 -0.69 -15.36
C VAL A 170 -12.19 0.71 -14.81
N GLU A 171 -11.19 1.56 -14.95
CA GLU A 171 -11.21 2.94 -14.47
C GLU A 171 -10.99 3.92 -15.61
N GLN A 172 -11.64 5.07 -15.55
CA GLN A 172 -11.33 6.17 -16.46
C GLN A 172 -9.83 6.54 -16.32
N PHE A 173 -9.15 6.64 -17.46
CA PHE A 173 -7.77 7.10 -17.46
C PHE A 173 -7.72 8.59 -17.06
N VAL A 174 -6.94 8.89 -16.05
CA VAL A 174 -6.64 10.27 -15.61
C VAL A 174 -5.21 10.58 -16.01
N GLU A 175 -5.04 11.54 -16.90
CA GLU A 175 -3.72 12.08 -17.24
C GLU A 175 -3.30 13.08 -16.17
N GLY A 176 -2.12 12.88 -15.57
CA GLY A 176 -1.69 13.75 -14.49
C GLY A 176 -0.36 13.36 -13.86
N ARG A 177 -0.01 14.07 -12.79
CA ARG A 177 1.17 13.81 -11.96
C ARG A 177 0.87 12.68 -11.00
N GLU A 178 1.78 11.72 -10.91
CA GLU A 178 1.67 10.64 -9.93
C GLU A 178 2.27 11.08 -8.59
N LEU A 179 1.46 11.06 -7.56
CA LEU A 179 1.80 11.48 -6.21
C LEU A 179 1.52 10.36 -5.23
N THR A 180 2.23 10.38 -4.09
CA THR A 180 1.87 9.52 -2.97
C THR A 180 1.99 10.24 -1.65
N VAL A 181 1.13 9.87 -0.69
CA VAL A 181 1.02 10.49 0.63
C VAL A 181 1.16 9.41 1.70
N GLY A 182 2.17 9.55 2.56
CA GLY A 182 2.33 8.71 3.74
C GLY A 182 1.50 9.25 4.91
N ILE A 183 0.86 8.34 5.65
CA ILE A 183 0.07 8.67 6.84
C ILE A 183 0.51 7.72 7.96
N VAL A 184 0.80 8.26 9.16
CA VAL A 184 1.16 7.48 10.36
C VAL A 184 0.43 8.05 11.57
N GLY A 185 -0.50 7.30 12.14
CA GLY A 185 -1.45 7.81 13.10
C GLY A 185 -2.33 8.89 12.46
N GLU A 186 -2.31 10.09 13.02
CA GLU A 186 -3.02 11.26 12.48
C GLU A 186 -2.12 12.17 11.63
N GLU A 187 -0.84 11.84 11.54
CA GLU A 187 0.16 12.66 10.86
C GLU A 187 0.21 12.33 9.36
N VAL A 188 0.02 13.36 8.54
CA VAL A 188 0.13 13.29 7.08
C VAL A 188 1.50 13.83 6.68
N PHE A 189 2.33 12.97 6.10
CA PHE A 189 3.68 13.33 5.70
C PHE A 189 3.73 14.15 4.40
N PRO A 190 4.85 14.82 4.12
CA PRO A 190 5.06 15.52 2.86
C PRO A 190 4.80 14.63 1.64
N ILE A 191 4.12 15.20 0.64
CA ILE A 191 3.77 14.51 -0.60
C ILE A 191 5.05 14.15 -1.36
N VAL A 192 5.12 12.92 -1.87
CA VAL A 192 6.15 12.50 -2.81
C VAL A 192 5.60 12.56 -4.23
N HIS A 193 6.29 13.27 -5.13
CA HIS A 193 6.03 13.24 -6.57
C HIS A 193 6.87 12.13 -7.19
N ILE A 194 6.21 11.23 -7.90
CA ILE A 194 6.78 10.06 -8.56
C ILE A 194 6.90 10.40 -10.05
N VAL A 195 8.09 10.34 -10.60
CA VAL A 195 8.36 10.65 -12.01
C VAL A 195 9.08 9.46 -12.65
N PRO A 196 8.34 8.49 -13.23
CA PRO A 196 8.96 7.44 -14.01
C PRO A 196 9.74 8.03 -15.18
N ARG A 197 10.94 7.50 -15.44
CA ARG A 197 11.77 7.98 -16.56
C ARG A 197 11.22 7.54 -17.90
N GLU A 198 10.51 6.40 -17.91
CA GLU A 198 9.83 5.86 -19.08
C GLU A 198 8.48 5.26 -18.68
N GLY A 199 7.47 5.40 -19.53
CA GLY A 199 6.16 4.77 -19.36
C GLY A 199 5.36 5.27 -18.15
N PHE A 200 4.88 4.35 -17.32
CA PHE A 200 4.14 4.60 -16.09
C PHE A 200 4.79 3.87 -14.89
N TYR A 201 4.35 4.13 -13.68
CA TYR A 201 4.94 3.58 -12.46
C TYR A 201 4.57 2.09 -12.26
N ASP A 202 5.15 1.23 -13.09
CA ASP A 202 5.02 -0.23 -13.07
C ASP A 202 6.08 -0.91 -12.20
N MET A 203 6.11 -2.25 -12.22
CA MET A 203 7.10 -3.04 -11.47
C MET A 203 8.53 -2.71 -11.86
N THR A 204 8.81 -2.49 -13.15
CA THR A 204 10.15 -2.17 -13.67
C THR A 204 10.63 -0.84 -13.11
N ASN A 205 9.75 0.17 -13.11
CA ASN A 205 10.04 1.49 -12.57
C ASN A 205 10.04 1.54 -11.03
N LYS A 206 9.26 0.67 -10.36
CA LYS A 206 9.23 0.56 -8.89
C LYS A 206 10.48 -0.12 -8.33
N TYR A 207 11.00 -1.11 -9.03
CA TYR A 207 12.09 -1.98 -8.56
C TYR A 207 13.24 -2.05 -9.58
N PRO A 208 14.08 -1.00 -9.71
CA PRO A 208 15.12 -0.93 -10.72
C PRO A 208 16.20 -2.02 -10.61
N TRP A 209 16.28 -2.74 -9.47
CA TRP A 209 17.17 -3.92 -9.33
C TRP A 209 16.62 -5.18 -10.03
N MET A 210 15.39 -5.14 -10.54
CA MET A 210 14.77 -6.25 -11.29
C MET A 210 14.94 -6.09 -12.80
N SER A 211 15.43 -4.93 -13.27
CA SER A 211 15.63 -4.62 -14.68
C SER A 211 16.77 -3.63 -14.84
N GLU A 212 17.57 -3.78 -15.91
CA GLU A 212 18.59 -2.79 -16.29
C GLU A 212 17.96 -1.55 -16.95
N GLU A 213 16.72 -1.67 -17.42
CA GLU A 213 15.92 -0.63 -18.05
C GLU A 213 14.89 -0.12 -17.05
N GLY A 214 14.66 1.19 -17.04
CA GLY A 214 13.71 1.85 -16.18
C GLY A 214 14.36 2.64 -15.05
N GLY A 215 13.52 3.19 -14.21
CA GLY A 215 13.91 4.00 -13.07
C GLY A 215 12.90 5.10 -12.82
N THR A 216 12.91 5.60 -11.61
CA THR A 216 11.96 6.63 -11.18
C THR A 216 12.69 7.68 -10.39
N ASP A 217 12.43 8.94 -10.69
CA ASP A 217 12.87 10.06 -9.88
C ASP A 217 11.78 10.42 -8.87
N TYR A 218 12.18 10.76 -7.65
CA TYR A 218 11.29 11.07 -6.55
C TYR A 218 11.61 12.43 -5.96
N PHE A 219 10.62 13.31 -5.91
CA PHE A 219 10.75 14.64 -5.31
C PHE A 219 9.90 14.71 -4.04
N CYS A 220 10.52 15.00 -2.90
CA CYS A 220 9.87 15.13 -1.61
C CYS A 220 10.49 16.30 -0.81
N PRO A 221 9.68 17.31 -0.42
CA PRO A 221 8.28 17.52 -0.78
C PRO A 221 8.07 17.72 -2.28
N ALA A 222 6.88 17.32 -2.79
CA ALA A 222 6.47 17.61 -4.16
C ALA A 222 6.35 19.12 -4.37
N ASP A 223 6.77 19.60 -5.55
CA ASP A 223 6.61 21.02 -5.93
C ASP A 223 5.15 21.29 -6.31
N LEU A 224 4.37 21.74 -5.33
CA LEU A 224 2.96 22.08 -5.39
C LEU A 224 2.69 23.37 -4.60
N ASP A 225 1.73 24.16 -5.07
CA ASP A 225 1.24 25.28 -4.28
C ASP A 225 0.51 24.83 -3.00
N ALA A 226 0.38 25.72 -2.03
CA ALA A 226 -0.19 25.40 -0.72
C ALA A 226 -1.65 24.90 -0.78
N LYS A 227 -2.45 25.40 -1.72
CA LYS A 227 -3.86 24.99 -1.90
C LYS A 227 -3.92 23.57 -2.45
N THR A 228 -3.15 23.27 -3.48
CA THR A 228 -3.05 21.94 -4.10
C THR A 228 -2.50 20.93 -3.09
N THR A 229 -1.44 21.26 -2.37
CA THR A 229 -0.89 20.42 -1.30
C THR A 229 -1.96 20.06 -0.27
N LYS A 230 -2.70 21.06 0.23
CA LYS A 230 -3.78 20.83 1.20
C LYS A 230 -4.87 19.92 0.64
N ASN A 231 -5.29 20.11 -0.62
CA ASN A 231 -6.33 19.30 -1.24
C ASN A 231 -5.90 17.83 -1.38
N VAL A 232 -4.67 17.59 -1.84
CA VAL A 232 -4.11 16.24 -1.98
C VAL A 232 -4.01 15.55 -0.62
N CYS A 233 -3.44 16.21 0.39
CA CYS A 233 -3.34 15.67 1.75
C CYS A 233 -4.71 15.37 2.35
N SER A 234 -5.70 16.27 2.16
CA SER A 234 -7.06 16.06 2.66
C SER A 234 -7.76 14.87 1.98
N ALA A 235 -7.60 14.72 0.66
CA ALA A 235 -8.17 13.59 -0.06
C ALA A 235 -7.52 12.25 0.36
N ALA A 236 -6.20 12.22 0.54
CA ALA A 236 -5.47 11.05 1.00
C ALA A 236 -5.89 10.65 2.43
N LEU A 237 -6.00 11.61 3.34
CA LEU A 237 -6.45 11.35 4.72
C LEU A 237 -7.90 10.85 4.73
N ALA A 238 -8.78 11.44 3.92
CA ALA A 238 -10.16 10.98 3.80
C ALA A 238 -10.24 9.54 3.26
N ALA A 239 -9.39 9.16 2.30
CA ALA A 239 -9.30 7.79 1.80
C ALA A 239 -8.84 6.80 2.88
N HIS A 240 -7.78 7.13 3.62
CA HIS A 240 -7.30 6.35 4.77
C HIS A 240 -8.43 6.11 5.79
N GLN A 241 -9.15 7.17 6.15
CA GLN A 241 -10.26 7.11 7.11
C GLN A 241 -11.47 6.34 6.56
N ALA A 242 -11.83 6.52 5.29
CA ALA A 242 -12.94 5.83 4.65
C ALA A 242 -12.75 4.30 4.65
N LEU A 243 -11.52 3.82 4.53
CA LEU A 243 -11.19 2.40 4.61
C LEU A 243 -11.03 1.90 6.06
N GLY A 244 -11.12 2.79 7.06
CA GLY A 244 -10.92 2.45 8.46
C GLY A 244 -9.50 1.95 8.76
N ILE A 245 -8.52 2.41 7.98
CA ILE A 245 -7.13 1.99 8.17
C ILE A 245 -6.61 2.56 9.49
N GLU A 246 -6.02 1.70 10.29
CA GLU A 246 -5.39 2.06 11.55
C GLU A 246 -3.87 2.16 11.36
N VAL A 247 -3.22 2.89 12.22
CA VAL A 247 -1.78 3.03 12.37
C VAL A 247 -1.08 3.70 11.20
N TYR A 248 -1.04 3.12 10.00
CA TYR A 248 -0.33 3.75 8.89
C TYR A 248 -0.79 3.23 7.52
N SER A 249 -0.58 4.05 6.50
CA SER A 249 -0.74 3.69 5.09
C SER A 249 0.08 4.59 4.18
N ARG A 250 0.13 4.19 2.91
CA ARG A 250 0.55 5.05 1.80
C ARG A 250 -0.59 5.12 0.79
N VAL A 251 -1.04 6.33 0.50
CA VAL A 251 -2.15 6.59 -0.42
C VAL A 251 -1.60 7.10 -1.73
N ASP A 252 -1.90 6.41 -2.83
CA ASP A 252 -1.44 6.77 -4.17
C ASP A 252 -2.50 7.62 -4.88
N VAL A 253 -2.07 8.73 -5.49
CA VAL A 253 -2.92 9.82 -5.99
C VAL A 253 -2.47 10.24 -7.38
N LEU A 254 -3.41 10.42 -8.30
CA LEU A 254 -3.18 11.18 -9.54
C LEU A 254 -3.68 12.62 -9.38
N LEU A 255 -2.88 13.57 -9.82
CA LEU A 255 -3.23 14.99 -9.83
C LEU A 255 -3.36 15.45 -11.28
N ASP A 256 -4.57 15.79 -11.71
CA ASP A 256 -4.82 16.27 -13.09
C ASP A 256 -4.26 17.67 -13.36
N SER A 257 -4.32 18.12 -14.61
CA SER A 257 -3.85 19.44 -15.03
C SER A 257 -4.63 20.62 -14.40
N LEU A 258 -5.80 20.36 -13.83
CA LEU A 258 -6.63 21.34 -13.12
C LEU A 258 -6.39 21.31 -11.61
N SER A 259 -5.40 20.54 -11.14
CA SER A 259 -5.08 20.32 -9.72
C SER A 259 -6.19 19.62 -8.92
N ASN A 260 -6.97 18.75 -9.56
CA ASN A 260 -7.90 17.87 -8.89
C ASN A 260 -7.19 16.56 -8.52
N PRO A 261 -7.19 16.13 -7.24
CA PRO A 261 -6.65 14.84 -6.83
C PRO A 261 -7.66 13.72 -7.11
N TYR A 262 -7.15 12.56 -7.54
CA TYR A 262 -7.91 11.32 -7.69
C TYR A 262 -7.18 10.20 -6.96
N ILE A 263 -7.82 9.61 -5.96
CA ILE A 263 -7.25 8.50 -5.18
C ILE A 263 -7.31 7.22 -5.99
N LEU A 264 -6.17 6.57 -6.14
CA LEU A 264 -6.06 5.28 -6.82
C LEU A 264 -6.24 4.11 -5.86
N GLU A 265 -5.47 4.09 -4.78
CA GLU A 265 -5.47 3.03 -3.77
C GLU A 265 -4.81 3.51 -2.47
N ALA A 266 -5.02 2.74 -1.40
CA ALA A 266 -4.29 2.89 -0.14
C ALA A 266 -3.60 1.57 0.21
N ASN A 267 -2.27 1.63 0.33
CA ASN A 267 -1.43 0.48 0.67
C ASN A 267 -1.28 0.40 2.19
N THR A 268 -1.67 -0.71 2.80
CA THR A 268 -1.63 -0.92 4.26
C THR A 268 -0.29 -1.43 4.76
N ILE A 269 0.53 -2.03 3.89
CA ILE A 269 1.92 -2.42 4.17
C ILE A 269 2.82 -1.85 3.07
N PRO A 270 3.03 -0.52 3.03
CA PRO A 270 3.90 0.09 2.03
C PRO A 270 5.34 -0.36 2.21
N GLY A 271 6.15 -0.26 1.14
CA GLY A 271 7.55 -0.62 1.17
C GLY A 271 8.31 0.05 2.32
N MET A 272 9.09 -0.73 3.04
CA MET A 272 9.80 -0.34 4.27
C MET A 272 11.31 -0.59 4.15
N THR A 273 11.92 0.02 3.12
CA THR A 273 13.38 0.22 3.06
C THR A 273 13.68 1.71 3.24
N ALA A 274 14.88 2.10 3.59
CA ALA A 274 15.26 3.52 3.76
C ALA A 274 15.01 4.35 2.48
N SER A 275 15.00 3.73 1.31
CA SER A 275 14.70 4.38 0.01
C SER A 275 13.23 4.33 -0.39
N SER A 276 12.38 3.60 0.34
CA SER A 276 10.95 3.50 0.06
C SER A 276 10.22 4.81 0.31
N LEU A 277 9.03 4.97 -0.31
CA LEU A 277 8.35 6.26 -0.39
C LEU A 277 7.81 6.75 0.98
N LEU A 278 7.28 5.85 1.81
CA LEU A 278 6.84 6.22 3.17
C LEU A 278 8.02 6.68 4.05
N PRO A 279 9.13 5.93 4.17
CA PRO A 279 10.33 6.41 4.87
C PRO A 279 10.90 7.71 4.29
N LYS A 280 10.89 7.87 2.96
CA LYS A 280 11.33 9.12 2.30
C LYS A 280 10.46 10.31 2.70
N ALA A 281 9.14 10.15 2.72
CA ALA A 281 8.21 11.18 3.16
C ALA A 281 8.41 11.51 4.65
N ALA A 282 8.58 10.50 5.50
CA ALA A 282 8.85 10.67 6.92
C ALA A 282 10.17 11.41 7.20
N ALA A 283 11.22 11.14 6.42
CA ALA A 283 12.49 11.85 6.53
C ALA A 283 12.40 13.33 6.11
N ALA A 284 11.45 13.68 5.24
CA ALA A 284 11.19 15.05 4.80
C ALA A 284 10.17 15.81 5.69
N ALA A 285 9.60 15.16 6.70
CA ALA A 285 8.65 15.76 7.64
C ALA A 285 9.35 16.73 8.63
N GLU A 286 8.57 17.59 9.28
CA GLU A 286 9.06 18.48 10.34
C GLU A 286 8.23 18.25 11.63
N PRO A 287 8.81 17.64 12.67
CA PRO A 287 10.19 17.15 12.76
C PRO A 287 10.45 15.91 11.87
N SER A 288 11.68 15.78 11.38
CA SER A 288 12.10 14.66 10.55
C SER A 288 12.15 13.35 11.33
N TYR A 289 11.65 12.25 10.71
CA TYR A 289 11.78 10.91 11.25
C TYR A 289 12.93 10.17 10.56
N GLY A 290 13.91 9.71 11.34
CA GLY A 290 14.83 8.68 10.89
C GLY A 290 14.09 7.35 10.71
N PHE A 291 14.64 6.46 9.86
CA PHE A 291 13.96 5.20 9.53
C PHE A 291 13.68 4.32 10.77
N GLY A 292 14.64 4.23 11.71
CA GLY A 292 14.45 3.50 12.98
C GLY A 292 13.32 4.09 13.82
N ALA A 293 13.31 5.43 13.96
CA ALA A 293 12.28 6.13 14.71
C ALA A 293 10.88 5.94 14.09
N LEU A 294 10.77 5.92 12.76
CA LEU A 294 9.53 5.60 12.05
C LEU A 294 9.05 4.18 12.36
N CYS A 295 9.96 3.18 12.25
CA CYS A 295 9.65 1.78 12.57
C CYS A 295 9.19 1.62 14.02
N ARG A 296 9.89 2.27 14.95
CA ARG A 296 9.51 2.30 16.38
C ARG A 296 8.14 2.94 16.59
N ARG A 297 7.85 4.07 15.94
CA ARG A 297 6.56 4.78 16.03
C ARG A 297 5.40 3.91 15.56
N ILE A 298 5.55 3.22 14.42
CA ILE A 298 4.54 2.27 13.90
C ILE A 298 4.29 1.15 14.93
N GLY A 299 5.34 0.58 15.52
CA GLY A 299 5.21 -0.43 16.56
C GLY A 299 4.51 0.07 17.81
N GLU A 300 4.82 1.28 18.27
CA GLU A 300 4.19 1.91 19.45
C GLU A 300 2.71 2.17 19.25
N LEU A 301 2.32 2.75 18.12
CA LEU A 301 0.92 2.98 17.76
C LEU A 301 0.14 1.66 17.71
N SER A 302 0.74 0.63 17.10
CA SER A 302 0.11 -0.68 16.97
C SER A 302 -0.11 -1.36 18.32
N LEU A 303 0.88 -1.29 19.21
CA LEU A 303 0.75 -1.82 20.58
C LEU A 303 -0.29 -1.05 21.39
N ALA A 304 -0.33 0.27 21.28
CA ALA A 304 -1.34 1.09 21.97
C ALA A 304 -2.77 0.71 21.56
N LEU A 305 -2.96 0.34 20.29
CA LEU A 305 -4.27 -0.07 19.75
C LEU A 305 -4.65 -1.52 20.12
N ARG A 306 -3.68 -2.43 20.24
CA ARG A 306 -3.94 -3.89 20.25
C ARG A 306 -3.52 -4.60 21.54
N ARG A 307 -3.10 -3.88 22.59
CA ARG A 307 -2.88 -4.50 23.88
C ARG A 307 -4.22 -4.91 24.53
N PRO A 308 -4.28 -6.06 25.25
CA PRO A 308 -5.50 -6.50 25.93
C PRO A 308 -6.09 -5.49 26.92
N ASP A 309 -5.27 -4.57 27.42
CA ASP A 309 -5.64 -3.51 28.37
C ASP A 309 -5.82 -2.13 27.70
N ALA A 310 -5.82 -2.05 26.36
CA ALA A 310 -6.07 -0.79 25.65
C ALA A 310 -7.53 -0.36 25.87
N PRO A 311 -7.82 0.90 26.25
CA PRO A 311 -9.19 1.37 26.38
C PRO A 311 -9.88 1.31 25.01
N SER A 312 -11.07 0.69 25.00
CA SER A 312 -11.97 0.53 23.84
C SER A 312 -12.52 1.87 23.37
#